data_5dbdc505ac898b40f8d0d2ef40237d65
#
_entry.id   5dbdc505ac898b40f8d0d2ef40237d65
#
_cell.length_a   1.000
_cell.length_b   1.000
_cell.length_c   1.000
_cell.angle_alpha   90.00
_cell.angle_beta   90.00
_cell.angle_gamma   90.00
#
_symmetry.space_group_name_H-M   'P 1'
#
loop_
_entity.id
_entity.type
_entity.pdbx_description
1 polymer ?
#
loop_
_entity_poly.entity_id
_entity_poly.type
_entity_poly.pdbx_seq_one_letter_code
_entity_poly.pdbx_strand_id
1 'polypeptide(L)'
;MNEKNEVVGFDPAIGTEIAKRMGLKTEIIITTWDGITGGLLASKYDAVVGSMSITAERDEVIDFVGPYYNTKRAIFTKAGSDVTTVAQLADGKVGVTLGETHEQWARDQGYDINTYKGLPELLLELENGRVEAIVNDSIPVMLAMKAGQYDLAVVNDPTAEPIGAGIAIREGNPDLAAAMQKALDDMMADGTYLAIANEWVGGDIR
;
A
#
# COMPACT_ATOMS: atom_id res chain seq x y z
N MET A 1 -13.42 7.63 0.49
CA MET A 1 -13.94 9.02 0.45
C MET A 1 -14.89 9.20 1.61
N ASN A 2 -14.88 10.37 2.26
CA ASN A 2 -15.84 10.69 3.31
C ASN A 2 -17.17 11.21 2.69
N GLU A 3 -18.15 11.56 3.55
CA GLU A 3 -19.46 12.08 3.13
C GLU A 3 -19.38 13.41 2.33
N LYS A 4 -18.26 14.13 2.42
CA LYS A 4 -17.98 15.38 1.69
C LYS A 4 -17.24 15.14 0.37
N ASN A 5 -17.05 13.88 -0.02
CA ASN A 5 -16.32 13.49 -1.22
C ASN A 5 -14.81 13.83 -1.16
N GLU A 6 -14.25 13.97 0.04
CA GLU A 6 -12.83 14.20 0.26
C GLU A 6 -12.11 12.84 0.38
N VAL A 7 -10.90 12.76 -0.15
CA VAL A 7 -10.03 11.58 0.00
C VAL A 7 -9.50 11.55 1.41
N VAL A 8 -9.82 10.50 2.16
CA VAL A 8 -9.40 10.32 3.55
C VAL A 8 -8.80 8.94 3.75
N GLY A 9 -7.96 8.79 4.76
CA GLY A 9 -7.28 7.56 5.10
C GLY A 9 -5.90 7.82 5.69
N PHE A 10 -5.19 6.78 6.03
CA PHE A 10 -3.87 6.86 6.62
C PHE A 10 -2.87 7.60 5.71
N ASP A 11 -2.66 7.11 4.48
CA ASP A 11 -1.71 7.70 3.53
C ASP A 11 -2.05 9.17 3.19
N PRO A 12 -3.31 9.53 2.86
CA PRO A 12 -3.70 10.93 2.68
C PRO A 12 -3.43 11.80 3.90
N ALA A 13 -3.64 11.30 5.12
CA ALA A 13 -3.39 12.04 6.35
C ALA A 13 -1.90 12.29 6.58
N ILE A 14 -1.05 11.28 6.36
CA ILE A 14 0.41 11.41 6.42
C ILE A 14 0.91 12.44 5.40
N GLY A 15 0.52 12.32 4.13
CA GLY A 15 0.95 13.26 3.08
C GLY A 15 0.49 14.69 3.34
N THR A 16 -0.73 14.86 3.84
CA THR A 16 -1.29 16.17 4.18
C THR A 16 -0.55 16.82 5.34
N GLU A 17 -0.24 16.08 6.40
CA GLU A 17 0.49 16.62 7.55
C GLU A 17 1.94 16.97 7.18
N ILE A 18 2.62 16.15 6.35
CA ILE A 18 3.95 16.49 5.82
C ILE A 18 3.90 17.80 5.06
N ALA A 19 3.00 17.96 4.09
CA ALA A 19 2.87 19.19 3.32
C ALA A 19 2.59 20.41 4.22
N LYS A 20 1.69 20.27 5.20
CA LYS A 20 1.38 21.31 6.17
C LYS A 20 2.61 21.76 6.97
N ARG A 21 3.47 20.84 7.42
CA ARG A 21 4.73 21.15 8.13
C ARG A 21 5.73 21.85 7.23
N MET A 22 5.70 21.58 5.94
CA MET A 22 6.48 22.29 4.93
C MET A 22 5.89 23.66 4.54
N GLY A 23 4.73 24.07 5.09
CA GLY A 23 4.02 25.29 4.73
C GLY A 23 3.32 25.24 3.36
N LEU A 24 3.05 24.03 2.85
CA LEU A 24 2.43 23.78 1.56
C LEU A 24 0.95 23.39 1.70
N LYS A 25 0.21 23.52 0.61
CA LYS A 25 -1.14 22.97 0.47
C LYS A 25 -1.09 21.65 -0.27
N THR A 26 -1.88 20.69 0.20
CA THR A 26 -2.02 19.38 -0.45
C THR A 26 -3.13 19.41 -1.49
N GLU A 27 -2.83 18.88 -2.67
CA GLU A 27 -3.79 18.47 -3.67
C GLU A 27 -3.66 16.96 -3.86
N ILE A 28 -4.72 16.19 -3.60
CA ILE A 28 -4.69 14.72 -3.68
C ILE A 28 -5.22 14.28 -5.03
N ILE A 29 -4.39 13.56 -5.78
CA ILE A 29 -4.71 12.99 -7.09
C ILE A 29 -4.87 11.47 -6.92
N ILE A 30 -6.05 10.95 -7.25
CA ILE A 30 -6.30 9.50 -7.27
C ILE A 30 -5.89 8.97 -8.65
N THR A 31 -5.10 7.92 -8.66
CA THR A 31 -4.64 7.26 -9.88
C THR A 31 -4.63 5.73 -9.72
N THR A 32 -4.48 5.00 -10.83
CA THR A 32 -4.30 3.55 -10.81
C THR A 32 -2.84 3.21 -10.52
N TRP A 33 -2.60 2.04 -9.94
CA TRP A 33 -1.26 1.65 -9.50
C TRP A 33 -0.28 1.48 -10.67
N ASP A 34 -0.71 0.86 -11.75
CA ASP A 34 0.09 0.60 -12.96
C ASP A 34 0.65 1.86 -13.61
N GLY A 35 -0.01 3.00 -13.42
CA GLY A 35 0.43 4.31 -13.94
C GLY A 35 1.13 5.21 -12.94
N ILE A 36 1.25 4.79 -11.66
CA ILE A 36 1.62 5.70 -10.57
C ILE A 36 3.07 6.21 -10.68
N THR A 37 4.02 5.34 -10.95
CA THR A 37 5.43 5.75 -11.15
C THR A 37 5.60 6.58 -12.42
N GLY A 38 4.97 6.18 -13.53
CA GLY A 38 4.99 6.95 -14.78
C GLY A 38 4.39 8.35 -14.64
N GLY A 39 3.33 8.49 -13.84
CA GLY A 39 2.73 9.79 -13.53
C GLY A 39 3.67 10.68 -12.70
N LEU A 40 4.36 10.12 -11.71
CA LEU A 40 5.37 10.81 -10.91
C LEU A 40 6.51 11.33 -11.79
N LEU A 41 7.07 10.46 -12.64
CA LEU A 41 8.16 10.83 -13.56
C LEU A 41 7.72 11.88 -14.59
N ALA A 42 6.46 11.84 -15.04
CA ALA A 42 5.88 12.83 -15.93
C ALA A 42 5.43 14.13 -15.22
N SER A 43 5.77 14.30 -13.95
CA SER A 43 5.43 15.50 -13.13
C SER A 43 3.92 15.78 -13.05
N LYS A 44 3.07 14.75 -13.07
CA LYS A 44 1.63 14.90 -12.85
C LYS A 44 1.30 15.15 -11.37
N TYR A 45 2.20 14.77 -10.47
CA TYR A 45 2.20 15.02 -9.04
C TYR A 45 3.64 15.02 -8.52
N ASP A 46 3.87 15.54 -7.33
CA ASP A 46 5.21 15.75 -6.76
C ASP A 46 5.69 14.58 -5.91
N ALA A 47 4.75 13.85 -5.30
CA ALA A 47 5.05 12.69 -4.47
C ALA A 47 3.94 11.63 -4.60
N VAL A 48 4.28 10.40 -4.28
CA VAL A 48 3.34 9.29 -4.11
C VAL A 48 3.34 8.87 -2.66
N VAL A 49 2.19 9.03 -2.00
CA VAL A 49 1.94 8.53 -0.64
C VAL A 49 0.81 7.51 -0.74
N GLY A 50 1.17 6.24 -0.83
CA GLY A 50 0.22 5.19 -1.16
C GLY A 50 0.78 3.79 -0.86
N SER A 51 1.45 3.64 0.28
CA SER A 51 1.93 2.33 0.74
C SER A 51 2.93 1.66 -0.22
N MET A 52 3.74 2.47 -0.92
CA MET A 52 4.69 1.95 -1.91
C MET A 52 5.88 1.29 -1.22
N SER A 53 6.05 -0.01 -1.43
CA SER A 53 7.21 -0.77 -0.94
C SER A 53 8.52 -0.22 -1.52
N ILE A 54 9.49 0.03 -0.65
CA ILE A 54 10.85 0.44 -1.04
C ILE A 54 11.57 -0.79 -1.58
N THR A 55 11.84 -0.82 -2.88
CA THR A 55 12.60 -1.90 -3.51
C THR A 55 13.80 -1.33 -4.27
N ALA A 56 14.88 -2.13 -4.39
CA ALA A 56 16.06 -1.72 -5.14
C ALA A 56 15.74 -1.32 -6.59
N GLU A 57 14.82 -2.06 -7.25
CA GLU A 57 14.38 -1.76 -8.61
C GLU A 57 13.71 -0.38 -8.72
N ARG A 58 12.85 -0.04 -7.75
CA ARG A 58 12.18 1.27 -7.73
C ARG A 58 13.17 2.39 -7.40
N ASP A 59 14.10 2.13 -6.47
CA ASP A 59 15.14 3.08 -6.05
C ASP A 59 16.16 3.43 -7.15
N GLU A 60 16.18 2.65 -8.26
CA GLU A 60 16.96 2.98 -9.46
C GLU A 60 16.33 4.09 -10.31
N VAL A 61 15.07 4.47 -10.09
CA VAL A 61 14.34 5.41 -10.96
C VAL A 61 13.56 6.49 -10.20
N ILE A 62 13.41 6.34 -8.89
CA ILE A 62 12.75 7.29 -7.98
C ILE A 62 13.47 7.31 -6.63
N ASP A 63 13.45 8.44 -5.95
CA ASP A 63 13.93 8.54 -4.56
C ASP A 63 12.79 8.22 -3.57
N PHE A 64 13.15 7.74 -2.38
CA PHE A 64 12.21 7.48 -1.29
C PHE A 64 12.49 8.33 -0.06
N VAL A 65 11.41 8.80 0.58
CA VAL A 65 11.39 9.36 1.93
C VAL A 65 10.76 8.33 2.87
N GLY A 66 11.31 8.13 4.03
CA GLY A 66 10.85 7.15 5.01
C GLY A 66 11.84 6.00 5.22
N PRO A 67 11.39 4.77 5.56
CA PRO A 67 9.99 4.32 5.54
C PRO A 67 9.11 5.02 6.57
N TYR A 68 7.81 5.18 6.26
CA TYR A 68 6.86 5.74 7.22
C TYR A 68 6.06 4.66 7.97
N TYR A 69 6.07 3.41 7.50
CA TYR A 69 5.68 2.21 8.23
C TYR A 69 6.29 0.95 7.63
N ASN A 70 6.11 -0.18 8.33
CA ASN A 70 6.50 -1.49 7.82
C ASN A 70 5.27 -2.35 7.52
N THR A 71 5.31 -3.05 6.41
CA THR A 71 4.29 -4.01 5.97
C THR A 71 4.94 -5.33 5.58
N LYS A 72 4.15 -6.30 5.21
CA LYS A 72 4.63 -7.54 4.58
C LYS A 72 3.59 -8.05 3.61
N ARG A 73 4.03 -8.79 2.61
CA ARG A 73 3.13 -9.56 1.75
C ARG A 73 2.26 -10.48 2.62
N ALA A 74 0.99 -10.48 2.33
CA ALA A 74 0.05 -11.40 2.92
C ALA A 74 -0.91 -11.94 1.85
N ILE A 75 -1.40 -13.14 2.11
CA ILE A 75 -2.34 -13.84 1.24
C ILE A 75 -3.66 -13.93 1.99
N PHE A 76 -4.72 -13.57 1.32
CA PHE A 76 -6.06 -13.58 1.91
C PHE A 76 -7.01 -14.41 1.07
N THR A 77 -7.87 -15.14 1.76
CA THR A 77 -8.98 -15.90 1.19
C THR A 77 -10.29 -15.46 1.84
N LYS A 78 -11.42 -15.90 1.32
CA LYS A 78 -12.68 -15.73 2.04
C LYS A 78 -12.64 -16.51 3.35
N ALA A 79 -13.31 -15.99 4.38
CA ALA A 79 -13.49 -16.72 5.62
C ALA A 79 -14.18 -18.06 5.35
N GLY A 80 -13.65 -19.12 5.95
CA GLY A 80 -14.14 -20.48 5.73
C GLY A 80 -13.64 -21.17 4.46
N SER A 81 -12.69 -20.58 3.75
CA SER A 81 -12.00 -21.25 2.63
C SER A 81 -11.17 -22.45 3.12
N ASP A 82 -11.12 -23.50 2.30
CA ASP A 82 -10.26 -24.66 2.54
C ASP A 82 -8.77 -24.37 2.24
N VAL A 83 -8.47 -23.24 1.58
CA VAL A 83 -7.12 -22.79 1.29
C VAL A 83 -6.53 -22.13 2.53
N THR A 84 -5.65 -22.84 3.22
CA THR A 84 -5.00 -22.40 4.47
C THR A 84 -3.48 -22.32 4.38
N THR A 85 -2.90 -22.78 3.28
CA THR A 85 -1.45 -22.78 3.04
C THR A 85 -1.12 -22.29 1.64
N VAL A 86 0.08 -21.72 1.47
CA VAL A 86 0.59 -21.23 0.17
C VAL A 86 0.60 -22.34 -0.89
N ALA A 87 0.90 -23.58 -0.52
CA ALA A 87 0.94 -24.71 -1.46
C ALA A 87 -0.41 -25.02 -2.12
N GLN A 88 -1.52 -24.72 -1.43
CA GLN A 88 -2.87 -24.97 -1.95
C GLN A 88 -3.31 -23.91 -2.99
N LEU A 89 -2.57 -22.82 -3.15
CA LEU A 89 -2.85 -21.80 -4.17
C LEU A 89 -2.55 -22.29 -5.60
N ALA A 90 -1.80 -23.37 -5.75
CA ALA A 90 -1.35 -23.85 -7.05
C ALA A 90 -2.50 -24.30 -7.98
N ASP A 91 -3.64 -24.66 -7.40
CA ASP A 91 -4.79 -25.22 -8.14
C ASP A 91 -5.87 -24.15 -8.44
N GLY A 92 -5.69 -22.92 -7.94
CA GLY A 92 -6.70 -21.85 -8.03
C GLY A 92 -6.18 -20.55 -8.64
N LYS A 93 -7.12 -19.66 -8.93
CA LYS A 93 -6.77 -18.32 -9.43
C LYS A 93 -6.43 -17.38 -8.29
N VAL A 94 -5.28 -16.72 -8.42
CA VAL A 94 -4.79 -15.74 -7.47
C VAL A 94 -4.95 -14.34 -8.04
N GLY A 95 -5.60 -13.45 -7.28
CA GLY A 95 -5.74 -12.05 -7.65
C GLY A 95 -4.55 -11.23 -7.15
N VAL A 96 -4.04 -10.33 -8.00
CA VAL A 96 -2.95 -9.39 -7.67
C VAL A 96 -3.23 -8.03 -8.31
N THR A 97 -2.63 -6.97 -7.77
CA THR A 97 -2.71 -5.65 -8.42
C THR A 97 -1.64 -5.54 -9.49
N LEU A 98 -2.02 -5.08 -10.67
CA LEU A 98 -1.14 -4.89 -11.82
C LEU A 98 -0.01 -3.90 -11.49
N GLY A 99 1.24 -4.30 -11.71
CA GLY A 99 2.44 -3.49 -11.47
C GLY A 99 2.90 -3.44 -10.00
N GLU A 100 2.25 -4.17 -9.08
CA GLU A 100 2.75 -4.34 -7.71
C GLU A 100 3.80 -5.46 -7.61
N THR A 101 4.61 -5.42 -6.56
CA THR A 101 5.60 -6.46 -6.24
C THR A 101 4.96 -7.84 -6.07
N HIS A 102 3.71 -7.87 -5.65
CA HIS A 102 2.92 -9.09 -5.45
C HIS A 102 2.59 -9.80 -6.77
N GLU A 103 2.41 -9.04 -7.87
CA GLU A 103 2.23 -9.62 -9.20
C GLU A 103 3.47 -10.41 -9.63
N GLN A 104 4.65 -9.78 -9.51
CA GLN A 104 5.90 -10.45 -9.89
C GLN A 104 6.14 -11.69 -9.02
N TRP A 105 5.95 -11.56 -7.69
CA TRP A 105 6.06 -12.71 -6.79
C TRP A 105 5.13 -13.87 -7.19
N ALA A 106 3.86 -13.59 -7.47
CA ALA A 106 2.89 -14.63 -7.82
C ALA A 106 3.24 -15.32 -9.16
N ARG A 107 3.76 -14.56 -10.14
CA ARG A 107 4.29 -15.10 -11.39
C ARG A 107 5.51 -16.01 -11.17
N ASP A 108 6.44 -15.59 -10.32
CA ASP A 108 7.64 -16.36 -9.99
C ASP A 108 7.32 -17.67 -9.26
N GLN A 109 6.19 -17.70 -8.52
CA GLN A 109 5.66 -18.94 -7.93
C GLN A 109 4.94 -19.83 -8.94
N GLY A 110 4.66 -19.33 -10.15
CA GLY A 110 3.96 -20.08 -11.21
C GLY A 110 2.44 -20.16 -11.02
N TYR A 111 1.84 -19.25 -10.24
CA TYR A 111 0.38 -19.25 -10.04
C TYR A 111 -0.38 -18.77 -11.28
N ASP A 112 -1.60 -19.28 -11.45
CA ASP A 112 -2.58 -18.72 -12.40
C ASP A 112 -3.13 -17.41 -11.82
N ILE A 113 -2.74 -16.27 -12.37
CA ILE A 113 -3.07 -14.96 -11.82
C ILE A 113 -4.08 -14.19 -12.66
N ASN A 114 -4.94 -13.44 -11.98
CA ASN A 114 -5.72 -12.35 -12.55
C ASN A 114 -5.20 -11.02 -11.99
N THR A 115 -4.97 -10.04 -12.87
CA THR A 115 -4.51 -8.71 -12.47
C THR A 115 -5.64 -7.70 -12.42
N TYR A 116 -5.60 -6.79 -11.45
CA TYR A 116 -6.61 -5.77 -11.19
C TYR A 116 -5.97 -4.39 -11.01
N LYS A 117 -6.76 -3.32 -11.12
CA LYS A 117 -6.23 -1.93 -11.08
C LYS A 117 -5.86 -1.45 -9.68
N GLY A 118 -6.35 -2.11 -8.65
CA GLY A 118 -6.08 -1.76 -7.26
C GLY A 118 -6.86 -2.61 -6.27
N LEU A 119 -6.56 -2.42 -4.99
CA LEU A 119 -7.12 -3.20 -3.89
C LEU A 119 -8.66 -3.24 -3.84
N PRO A 120 -9.43 -2.16 -4.10
CA PRO A 120 -10.90 -2.24 -4.05
C PRO A 120 -11.48 -3.25 -5.05
N GLU A 121 -10.94 -3.27 -6.28
CA GLU A 121 -11.38 -4.21 -7.32
C GLU A 121 -10.95 -5.64 -6.95
N LEU A 122 -9.72 -5.79 -6.46
CA LEU A 122 -9.16 -7.06 -6.02
C LEU A 122 -10.01 -7.71 -4.91
N LEU A 123 -10.41 -6.96 -3.90
CA LEU A 123 -11.26 -7.42 -2.80
C LEU A 123 -12.66 -7.82 -3.29
N LEU A 124 -13.24 -7.05 -4.20
CA LEU A 124 -14.55 -7.35 -4.78
C LEU A 124 -14.52 -8.67 -5.58
N GLU A 125 -13.46 -8.92 -6.31
CA GLU A 125 -13.30 -10.15 -7.10
C GLU A 125 -13.07 -11.39 -6.23
N LEU A 126 -12.37 -11.23 -5.10
CA LEU A 126 -12.28 -12.29 -4.08
C LEU A 126 -13.68 -12.58 -3.49
N GLU A 127 -14.43 -11.55 -3.11
CA GLU A 127 -15.76 -11.70 -2.53
C GLU A 127 -16.73 -12.38 -3.50
N ASN A 128 -16.65 -12.04 -4.78
CA ASN A 128 -17.45 -12.67 -5.84
C ASN A 128 -17.00 -14.10 -6.20
N GLY A 129 -15.89 -14.59 -5.63
CA GLY A 129 -15.36 -15.93 -5.90
C GLY A 129 -14.77 -16.09 -7.30
N ARG A 130 -14.34 -14.98 -7.95
CA ARG A 130 -13.66 -15.02 -9.26
C ARG A 130 -12.18 -15.31 -9.13
N VAL A 131 -11.63 -15.11 -7.94
CA VAL A 131 -10.32 -15.58 -7.50
C VAL A 131 -10.48 -16.30 -6.17
N GLU A 132 -9.63 -17.27 -5.89
CA GLU A 132 -9.65 -18.05 -4.65
C GLU A 132 -8.90 -17.35 -3.52
N ALA A 133 -7.86 -16.63 -3.88
CA ALA A 133 -7.04 -15.85 -2.97
C ALA A 133 -6.60 -14.55 -3.62
N ILE A 134 -6.22 -13.60 -2.79
CA ILE A 134 -5.53 -12.38 -3.20
C ILE A 134 -4.21 -12.25 -2.49
N VAL A 135 -3.23 -11.63 -3.14
CA VAL A 135 -1.95 -11.26 -2.55
C VAL A 135 -1.82 -9.75 -2.55
N ASN A 136 -1.58 -9.19 -1.39
CA ASN A 136 -1.39 -7.75 -1.20
C ASN A 136 -0.59 -7.49 0.08
N ASP A 137 -0.27 -6.24 0.36
CA ASP A 137 0.28 -5.85 1.65
C ASP A 137 -0.71 -6.09 2.79
N SER A 138 -0.21 -6.54 3.94
CA SER A 138 -1.05 -6.93 5.08
C SER A 138 -1.89 -5.77 5.62
N ILE A 139 -1.29 -4.58 5.76
CA ILE A 139 -1.94 -3.44 6.41
C ILE A 139 -3.17 -2.93 5.65
N PRO A 140 -3.11 -2.63 4.33
CA PRO A 140 -4.29 -2.15 3.60
C PRO A 140 -5.49 -3.11 3.63
N VAL A 141 -5.23 -4.41 3.51
CA VAL A 141 -6.31 -5.41 3.55
C VAL A 141 -6.89 -5.55 4.95
N MET A 142 -6.04 -5.58 5.99
CA MET A 142 -6.52 -5.63 7.39
C MET A 142 -7.37 -4.41 7.74
N LEU A 143 -7.07 -3.23 7.18
CA LEU A 143 -7.90 -2.05 7.34
C LEU A 143 -9.28 -2.22 6.71
N ALA A 144 -9.36 -2.77 5.50
CA ALA A 144 -10.63 -3.07 4.85
C ALA A 144 -11.46 -4.09 5.66
N MET A 145 -10.82 -5.12 6.21
CA MET A 145 -11.46 -6.09 7.12
C MET A 145 -11.98 -5.40 8.39
N LYS A 146 -11.16 -4.55 9.02
CA LYS A 146 -11.54 -3.82 10.25
C LYS A 146 -12.72 -2.87 10.01
N ALA A 147 -12.82 -2.27 8.84
CA ALA A 147 -13.96 -1.45 8.45
C ALA A 147 -15.27 -2.25 8.31
N GLY A 148 -15.24 -3.58 8.51
CA GLY A 148 -16.38 -4.47 8.43
C GLY A 148 -16.91 -4.68 7.01
N GLN A 149 -16.10 -4.37 6.00
CA GLN A 149 -16.48 -4.49 4.60
C GLN A 149 -16.26 -5.89 4.04
N TYR A 150 -15.31 -6.65 4.62
CA TYR A 150 -14.89 -7.96 4.11
C TYR A 150 -14.60 -8.93 5.26
N ASP A 151 -15.06 -10.17 5.10
CA ASP A 151 -14.79 -11.27 6.04
C ASP A 151 -13.78 -12.23 5.39
N LEU A 152 -12.50 -12.03 5.72
CA LEU A 152 -11.37 -12.72 5.10
C LEU A 152 -10.57 -13.50 6.14
N ALA A 153 -9.91 -14.56 5.66
CA ALA A 153 -8.91 -15.31 6.39
C ALA A 153 -7.53 -15.03 5.83
N VAL A 154 -6.52 -15.02 6.72
CA VAL A 154 -5.11 -14.87 6.33
C VAL A 154 -4.51 -16.25 6.15
N VAL A 155 -3.92 -16.51 4.98
CA VAL A 155 -3.13 -17.71 4.71
C VAL A 155 -1.73 -17.52 5.28
N ASN A 156 -1.24 -18.50 6.02
CA ASN A 156 0.10 -18.46 6.58
C ASN A 156 1.17 -18.57 5.48
N ASP A 157 1.93 -17.50 5.29
CA ASP A 157 3.12 -17.45 4.41
C ASP A 157 4.37 -17.22 5.26
N PRO A 158 5.12 -18.27 5.59
CA PRO A 158 6.33 -18.14 6.39
C PRO A 158 7.51 -17.49 5.64
N THR A 159 7.37 -17.26 4.33
CA THR A 159 8.40 -16.63 3.48
C THR A 159 8.21 -15.13 3.31
N ALA A 160 7.12 -14.57 3.86
CA ALA A 160 6.86 -13.15 3.77
C ALA A 160 7.74 -12.36 4.75
N GLU A 161 8.64 -11.56 4.21
CA GLU A 161 9.53 -10.69 4.98
C GLU A 161 8.94 -9.29 5.10
N PRO A 162 9.19 -8.58 6.22
CA PRO A 162 8.83 -7.17 6.35
C PRO A 162 9.53 -6.31 5.30
N ILE A 163 8.81 -5.32 4.79
CA ILE A 163 9.33 -4.32 3.85
C ILE A 163 8.83 -2.93 4.26
N GLY A 164 9.69 -1.92 4.15
CA GLY A 164 9.32 -0.54 4.43
C GLY A 164 8.44 0.04 3.33
N ALA A 165 7.38 0.73 3.70
CA ALA A 165 6.60 1.57 2.81
C ALA A 165 7.18 2.99 2.82
N GLY A 166 7.53 3.50 1.64
CA GLY A 166 8.13 4.82 1.46
C GLY A 166 7.22 5.78 0.70
N ILE A 167 7.55 7.06 0.83
CA ILE A 167 6.95 8.11 0.02
C ILE A 167 7.88 8.32 -1.18
N ALA A 168 7.38 8.04 -2.39
CA ALA A 168 8.18 8.17 -3.59
C ALA A 168 8.16 9.61 -4.12
N ILE A 169 9.32 10.09 -4.54
CA ILE A 169 9.52 11.38 -5.21
C ILE A 169 10.40 11.18 -6.44
N ARG A 170 10.42 12.15 -7.35
CA ARG A 170 11.34 12.12 -8.50
C ARG A 170 12.78 12.26 -8.02
N GLU A 171 13.69 11.53 -8.64
CA GLU A 171 15.12 11.69 -8.42
C GLU A 171 15.61 13.13 -8.67
N GLY A 172 16.72 13.46 -8.04
CA GLY A 172 17.36 14.75 -8.20
C GLY A 172 16.69 15.91 -7.48
N ASN A 173 15.83 15.61 -6.49
CA ASN A 173 15.17 16.61 -5.63
C ASN A 173 15.60 16.48 -4.15
N PRO A 174 16.92 16.61 -3.83
CA PRO A 174 17.42 16.39 -2.46
C PRO A 174 16.82 17.34 -1.43
N ASP A 175 16.50 18.58 -1.82
CA ASP A 175 15.90 19.56 -0.90
C ASP A 175 14.45 19.15 -0.54
N LEU A 176 13.70 18.63 -1.50
CA LEU A 176 12.34 18.09 -1.25
C LEU A 176 12.42 16.85 -0.37
N ALA A 177 13.31 15.90 -0.69
CA ALA A 177 13.54 14.71 0.10
C ALA A 177 13.87 15.06 1.56
N ALA A 178 14.83 15.95 1.78
CA ALA A 178 15.25 16.38 3.11
C ALA A 178 14.13 17.08 3.88
N ALA A 179 13.37 17.96 3.23
CA ALA A 179 12.25 18.64 3.86
C ALA A 179 11.11 17.69 4.26
N MET A 180 10.77 16.75 3.39
CA MET A 180 9.75 15.73 3.67
C MET A 180 10.21 14.76 4.77
N GLN A 181 11.49 14.31 4.72
CA GLN A 181 12.04 13.43 5.75
C GLN A 181 12.02 14.13 7.12
N LYS A 182 12.46 15.39 7.18
CA LYS A 182 12.40 16.17 8.42
C LYS A 182 10.96 16.28 8.94
N ALA A 183 9.99 16.56 8.07
CA ALA A 183 8.60 16.66 8.49
C ALA A 183 8.07 15.31 9.05
N LEU A 184 8.44 14.20 8.42
CA LEU A 184 8.11 12.86 8.88
C LEU A 184 8.74 12.54 10.23
N ASP A 185 10.04 12.85 10.41
CA ASP A 185 10.76 12.63 11.67
C ASP A 185 10.15 13.48 12.81
N ASP A 186 9.81 14.74 12.54
CA ASP A 186 9.14 15.63 13.49
C ASP A 186 7.76 15.06 13.91
N MET A 187 6.98 14.50 12.95
CA MET A 187 5.69 13.84 13.23
C MET A 187 5.86 12.60 14.13
N MET A 188 6.89 11.82 13.89
CA MET A 188 7.21 10.64 14.70
C MET A 188 7.63 11.03 16.11
N ALA A 189 8.39 12.13 16.24
CA ALA A 189 8.92 12.60 17.52
C ALA A 189 7.86 13.24 18.41
N ASP A 190 6.94 14.04 17.84
CA ASP A 190 5.92 14.78 18.61
C ASP A 190 4.61 14.02 18.83
N GLY A 191 4.51 12.78 18.33
CA GLY A 191 3.36 11.91 18.51
C GLY A 191 2.23 12.12 17.50
N THR A 192 2.35 13.07 16.56
CA THR A 192 1.34 13.30 15.51
C THR A 192 1.18 12.07 14.62
N TYR A 193 2.29 11.41 14.26
CA TYR A 193 2.25 10.14 13.52
C TYR A 193 1.39 9.10 14.25
N LEU A 194 1.66 8.90 15.54
CA LEU A 194 0.91 7.92 16.35
C LEU A 194 -0.57 8.28 16.46
N ALA A 195 -0.91 9.57 16.56
CA ALA A 195 -2.30 10.01 16.56
C ALA A 195 -3.01 9.65 15.24
N ILE A 196 -2.38 9.90 14.09
CA ILE A 196 -2.87 9.53 12.76
C ILE A 196 -2.97 7.99 12.65
N ALA A 197 -1.94 7.25 13.07
CA ALA A 197 -1.96 5.80 13.03
C ALA A 197 -3.07 5.20 13.91
N ASN A 198 -3.30 5.72 15.09
CA ASN A 198 -4.41 5.30 15.96
C ASN A 198 -5.77 5.57 15.32
N GLU A 199 -5.95 6.72 14.69
CA GLU A 199 -7.21 7.10 14.05
C GLU A 199 -7.54 6.14 12.89
N TRP A 200 -6.58 5.89 12.00
CA TRP A 200 -6.84 5.17 10.75
C TRP A 200 -6.55 3.68 10.82
N VAL A 201 -5.46 3.26 11.45
CA VAL A 201 -5.05 1.85 11.52
C VAL A 201 -5.30 1.21 12.88
N GLY A 202 -5.50 2.01 13.90
CA GLY A 202 -5.84 1.54 15.25
C GLY A 202 -4.64 1.11 16.07
N GLY A 203 -3.44 1.55 15.73
CA GLY A 203 -2.21 1.26 16.46
C GLY A 203 -0.96 1.76 15.77
N ASP A 204 0.18 1.61 16.43
CA ASP A 204 1.49 1.91 15.88
C ASP A 204 1.91 0.82 14.88
N ILE A 205 2.29 1.22 13.67
CA ILE A 205 2.71 0.32 12.57
C ILE A 205 4.13 0.63 12.06
N ARG A 206 4.89 1.42 12.81
CA ARG A 206 6.30 1.76 12.49
C ARG A 206 7.23 0.57 12.51
#